data_7895c562864a264baaad012d8f12694d
#
_entry.id   7895c562864a264baaad012d8f12694d
#
_cell.length_a   1.000
_cell.length_b   1.000
_cell.length_c   1.000
_cell.angle_alpha   90.00
_cell.angle_beta   90.00
_cell.angle_gamma   90.00
#
_symmetry.space_group_name_H-M   'P 1'
#
loop_
_entity.id
_entity.type
_entity.pdbx_description
1 polymer ?
#
loop_
_entity_poly.entity_id
_entity_poly.type
_entity_poly.pdbx_seq_one_letter_code
_entity_poly.pdbx_strand_id
1 'polypeptide(L)'
;MNFRLAWPCAFLLAAGLAQAADPPIVISTGKSGGGYNTIGERLKNVLAEQDQPAQVLTSAGSIENLTRLDDPQTPVSVGLTQADALKYYLKDHPGFADQFINLGEIGKECVFIVTGKDSDIRSDSDLQQKGKNRLIAVQSPKSGVAVTWEYMTLLEPAFKNTAPAFVDGAEALLQIKSGGKASQIQAAMVVQKPMAKSTEMQVVLDNPKDFRLVPVKDWDLNDKLPDGSAVYTFENVTVAEKKWGFDTAVDTICTRGLMLANKNKLTADQRTRLSKVMLLAASRVVGEPGK
;
A
#
# COMPACT_ATOMS: atom_id res chain seq x y z
N MET A 1 -62.93 -55.79 -32.62
CA MET A 1 -61.59 -55.34 -33.05
C MET A 1 -61.38 -53.93 -32.49
N ASN A 2 -60.73 -53.81 -31.29
CA ASN A 2 -60.51 -52.51 -30.61
C ASN A 2 -59.04 -52.10 -30.79
N PHE A 3 -58.80 -51.09 -31.64
CA PHE A 3 -57.48 -50.48 -31.82
C PHE A 3 -57.30 -49.44 -30.67
N ARG A 4 -56.32 -49.68 -29.74
CA ARG A 4 -55.86 -48.71 -28.82
C ARG A 4 -54.70 -47.92 -29.44
N LEU A 5 -54.93 -46.64 -29.67
CA LEU A 5 -53.90 -45.70 -30.05
C LEU A 5 -53.03 -45.38 -28.75
N ALA A 6 -51.78 -45.76 -28.81
CA ALA A 6 -50.80 -45.34 -27.80
C ALA A 6 -50.16 -44.01 -28.23
N TRP A 7 -50.29 -42.97 -27.41
CA TRP A 7 -49.68 -41.68 -27.61
C TRP A 7 -48.25 -41.69 -26.95
N PRO A 8 -47.19 -41.36 -27.69
CA PRO A 8 -45.86 -41.25 -27.08
C PRO A 8 -45.76 -39.91 -26.34
N CYS A 9 -45.62 -39.96 -25.01
CA CYS A 9 -45.16 -38.81 -24.22
C CYS A 9 -43.68 -38.49 -24.54
N ALA A 10 -43.43 -37.44 -25.32
CA ALA A 10 -42.10 -36.89 -25.50
C ALA A 10 -41.70 -36.12 -24.24
N PHE A 11 -40.82 -36.72 -23.45
CA PHE A 11 -40.13 -36.00 -22.35
C PHE A 11 -39.09 -35.01 -22.95
N LEU A 12 -39.40 -33.74 -23.00
CA LEU A 12 -38.44 -32.66 -23.24
C LEU A 12 -37.53 -32.53 -22.00
N LEU A 13 -36.34 -33.13 -22.08
CA LEU A 13 -35.25 -32.83 -21.16
C LEU A 13 -34.79 -31.40 -21.40
N ALA A 14 -35.26 -30.45 -20.60
CA ALA A 14 -34.69 -29.13 -20.51
C ALA A 14 -33.30 -29.28 -19.84
N ALA A 15 -32.24 -29.42 -20.65
CA ALA A 15 -30.86 -29.28 -20.18
C ALA A 15 -30.69 -27.83 -19.79
N GLY A 16 -30.87 -27.53 -18.51
CA GLY A 16 -30.48 -26.25 -17.92
C GLY A 16 -28.97 -26.10 -18.12
N LEU A 17 -28.55 -25.15 -18.94
CA LEU A 17 -27.17 -24.70 -19.00
C LEU A 17 -26.83 -24.15 -17.60
N ALA A 18 -26.18 -24.98 -16.78
CA ALA A 18 -25.55 -24.51 -15.56
C ALA A 18 -24.49 -23.49 -16.00
N GLN A 19 -24.80 -22.23 -15.84
CA GLN A 19 -23.86 -21.15 -16.09
C GLN A 19 -22.75 -21.32 -15.04
N ALA A 20 -21.55 -21.69 -15.48
CA ALA A 20 -20.42 -21.82 -14.57
C ALA A 20 -20.23 -20.46 -13.89
N ALA A 21 -20.25 -20.46 -12.57
CA ALA A 21 -20.00 -19.25 -11.81
C ALA A 21 -18.61 -18.68 -12.19
N ASP A 22 -18.52 -17.36 -12.37
CA ASP A 22 -17.24 -16.70 -12.63
C ASP A 22 -16.22 -17.08 -11.54
N PRO A 23 -14.96 -17.33 -11.90
CA PRO A 23 -13.93 -17.60 -10.91
C PRO A 23 -13.80 -16.40 -9.94
N PRO A 24 -13.41 -16.63 -8.66
CA PRO A 24 -13.30 -15.55 -7.72
C PRO A 24 -12.20 -14.56 -8.13
N ILE A 25 -12.46 -13.27 -7.91
CA ILE A 25 -11.44 -12.23 -7.98
C ILE A 25 -10.54 -12.37 -6.75
N VAL A 26 -9.25 -12.64 -6.95
CA VAL A 26 -8.30 -12.82 -5.84
C VAL A 26 -7.53 -11.52 -5.60
N ILE A 27 -7.66 -10.97 -4.39
CA ILE A 27 -7.16 -9.65 -4.00
C ILE A 27 -5.99 -9.85 -3.04
N SER A 28 -4.77 -9.42 -3.41
CA SER A 28 -3.60 -9.40 -2.53
C SER A 28 -3.50 -8.04 -1.84
N THR A 29 -3.35 -8.05 -0.50
CA THR A 29 -3.51 -6.84 0.33
C THR A 29 -2.26 -6.52 1.16
N GLY A 30 -2.31 -6.67 2.46
CA GLY A 30 -1.24 -6.45 3.42
C GLY A 30 -1.45 -7.32 4.65
N LYS A 31 -0.81 -6.97 5.74
CA LYS A 31 -0.99 -7.66 7.02
C LYS A 31 -2.46 -7.63 7.44
N SER A 32 -2.93 -8.70 8.09
CA SER A 32 -4.29 -8.75 8.65
C SER A 32 -4.56 -7.55 9.56
N GLY A 33 -5.72 -6.91 9.38
CA GLY A 33 -6.13 -5.70 10.10
C GLY A 33 -5.43 -4.41 9.65
N GLY A 34 -4.49 -4.47 8.72
CA GLY A 34 -3.85 -3.29 8.13
C GLY A 34 -4.77 -2.55 7.14
N GLY A 35 -4.36 -1.34 6.74
CA GLY A 35 -5.16 -0.49 5.84
C GLY A 35 -5.51 -1.16 4.52
N TYR A 36 -4.56 -1.79 3.84
CA TYR A 36 -4.82 -2.52 2.60
C TYR A 36 -5.73 -3.74 2.81
N ASN A 37 -5.55 -4.46 3.91
CA ASN A 37 -6.44 -5.59 4.23
C ASN A 37 -7.88 -5.12 4.45
N THR A 38 -8.09 -4.04 5.17
CA THR A 38 -9.41 -3.42 5.37
C THR A 38 -10.05 -3.01 4.04
N ILE A 39 -9.28 -2.41 3.13
CA ILE A 39 -9.77 -2.02 1.80
C ILE A 39 -10.13 -3.25 0.97
N GLY A 40 -9.30 -4.30 0.99
CA GLY A 40 -9.58 -5.56 0.30
C GLY A 40 -10.86 -6.25 0.78
N GLU A 41 -11.10 -6.30 2.10
CA GLU A 41 -12.34 -6.86 2.66
C GLU A 41 -13.57 -6.02 2.29
N ARG A 42 -13.45 -4.69 2.27
CA ARG A 42 -14.54 -3.82 1.78
C ARG A 42 -14.83 -4.04 0.30
N LEU A 43 -13.79 -4.14 -0.54
CA LEU A 43 -13.96 -4.44 -1.97
C LEU A 43 -14.65 -5.78 -2.17
N LYS A 44 -14.23 -6.83 -1.45
CA LYS A 44 -14.88 -8.16 -1.47
C LYS A 44 -16.38 -8.06 -1.14
N ASN A 45 -16.74 -7.30 -0.10
CA ASN A 45 -18.15 -7.13 0.29
C ASN A 45 -18.97 -6.40 -0.80
N VAL A 46 -18.41 -5.35 -1.41
CA VAL A 46 -19.07 -4.61 -2.49
C VAL A 46 -19.22 -5.47 -3.75
N LEU A 47 -18.23 -6.34 -4.07
CA LEU A 47 -18.32 -7.29 -5.17
C LEU A 47 -19.38 -8.38 -4.92
N ALA A 48 -19.49 -8.86 -3.68
CA ALA A 48 -20.50 -9.85 -3.31
C ALA A 48 -21.94 -9.34 -3.49
N GLU A 49 -22.20 -8.04 -3.30
CA GLU A 49 -23.50 -7.40 -3.60
C GLU A 49 -23.82 -7.40 -5.12
N GLN A 50 -22.86 -7.69 -5.96
CA GLN A 50 -23.01 -7.78 -7.41
C GLN A 50 -22.85 -9.23 -7.92
N ASP A 51 -23.07 -10.22 -7.05
CA ASP A 51 -22.91 -11.65 -7.33
C ASP A 51 -21.53 -12.02 -7.90
N GLN A 52 -20.48 -11.24 -7.58
CA GLN A 52 -19.11 -11.51 -7.97
C GLN A 52 -18.32 -12.07 -6.78
N PRO A 53 -17.95 -13.36 -6.80
CA PRO A 53 -17.10 -13.94 -5.75
C PRO A 53 -15.73 -13.27 -5.69
N ALA A 54 -15.24 -13.02 -4.48
CA ALA A 54 -13.89 -12.50 -4.27
C ALA A 54 -13.23 -13.12 -3.03
N GLN A 55 -11.90 -13.25 -3.09
CA GLN A 55 -11.07 -13.74 -2.01
C GLN A 55 -10.00 -12.73 -1.65
N VAL A 56 -9.78 -12.49 -0.36
CA VAL A 56 -8.72 -11.60 0.13
C VAL A 56 -7.56 -12.44 0.67
N LEU A 57 -6.34 -12.12 0.21
CA LEU A 57 -5.10 -12.72 0.68
C LEU A 57 -4.26 -11.65 1.38
N THR A 58 -3.71 -12.01 2.52
CA THR A 58 -2.69 -11.20 3.21
C THR A 58 -1.33 -11.32 2.53
N SER A 59 -0.47 -10.32 2.73
CA SER A 59 0.90 -10.30 2.22
C SER A 59 1.82 -9.48 3.13
N ALA A 60 3.12 -9.49 2.83
CA ALA A 60 4.10 -8.62 3.47
C ALA A 60 4.00 -7.14 3.03
N GLY A 61 3.32 -6.84 1.91
CA GLY A 61 3.13 -5.46 1.42
C GLY A 61 3.23 -5.32 -0.11
N SER A 62 3.51 -4.09 -0.53
CA SER A 62 3.41 -3.64 -1.93
C SER A 62 4.17 -4.52 -2.94
N ILE A 63 5.42 -4.87 -2.66
CA ILE A 63 6.24 -5.68 -3.59
C ILE A 63 5.70 -7.11 -3.73
N GLU A 64 5.28 -7.73 -2.63
CA GLU A 64 4.69 -9.07 -2.72
C GLU A 64 3.40 -9.05 -3.52
N ASN A 65 2.58 -8.00 -3.37
CA ASN A 65 1.36 -7.83 -4.15
C ASN A 65 1.65 -7.68 -5.64
N LEU A 66 2.65 -6.87 -6.01
CA LEU A 66 3.09 -6.69 -7.39
C LEU A 66 3.65 -8.00 -7.97
N THR A 67 4.51 -8.70 -7.23
CA THR A 67 5.06 -10.00 -7.64
C THR A 67 3.95 -11.02 -7.91
N ARG A 68 2.98 -11.15 -6.99
CA ARG A 68 1.84 -12.06 -7.17
C ARG A 68 0.95 -11.63 -8.34
N LEU A 69 0.78 -10.33 -8.55
CA LEU A 69 -0.05 -9.81 -9.63
C LEU A 69 0.59 -10.05 -11.01
N ASP A 70 1.92 -9.93 -11.10
CA ASP A 70 2.71 -10.16 -12.33
C ASP A 70 2.89 -11.66 -12.64
N ASP A 71 3.11 -12.50 -11.63
CA ASP A 71 3.35 -13.94 -11.79
C ASP A 71 2.12 -14.66 -12.35
N PRO A 72 2.17 -15.23 -13.58
CA PRO A 72 1.03 -15.93 -14.20
C PRO A 72 0.60 -17.19 -13.45
N GLN A 73 1.45 -17.74 -12.58
CA GLN A 73 1.15 -18.96 -11.83
C GLN A 73 0.29 -18.70 -10.57
N THR A 74 0.18 -17.44 -10.14
CA THR A 74 -0.68 -17.12 -9.00
C THR A 74 -2.09 -16.75 -9.45
N PRO A 75 -3.12 -17.05 -8.64
CA PRO A 75 -4.49 -16.65 -8.96
C PRO A 75 -4.77 -15.16 -8.67
N VAL A 76 -3.81 -14.42 -8.13
CA VAL A 76 -3.99 -13.02 -7.76
C VAL A 76 -4.24 -12.16 -8.97
N SER A 77 -5.41 -11.55 -9.04
CA SER A 77 -5.88 -10.72 -10.16
C SER A 77 -6.02 -9.24 -9.80
N VAL A 78 -6.05 -8.91 -8.50
CA VAL A 78 -6.05 -7.54 -7.97
C VAL A 78 -4.98 -7.41 -6.88
N GLY A 79 -4.22 -6.31 -6.88
CA GLY A 79 -3.19 -6.02 -5.89
C GLY A 79 -3.25 -4.58 -5.41
N LEU A 80 -3.01 -4.37 -4.11
CA LEU A 80 -2.89 -3.04 -3.52
C LEU A 80 -1.42 -2.69 -3.34
N THR A 81 -1.00 -1.50 -3.78
CA THR A 81 0.39 -1.10 -3.77
C THR A 81 0.56 0.41 -3.60
N GLN A 82 1.75 0.85 -3.24
CA GLN A 82 2.15 2.25 -3.28
C GLN A 82 2.67 2.61 -4.68
N ALA A 83 2.54 3.88 -5.07
CA ALA A 83 3.00 4.35 -6.38
C ALA A 83 4.54 4.27 -6.52
N ASP A 84 5.28 4.55 -5.47
CA ASP A 84 6.73 4.41 -5.41
C ASP A 84 7.18 2.94 -5.53
N ALA A 85 6.48 2.03 -4.85
CA ALA A 85 6.73 0.61 -4.97
C ALA A 85 6.43 0.09 -6.40
N LEU A 86 5.36 0.58 -7.04
CA LEU A 86 5.07 0.27 -8.44
C LEU A 86 6.20 0.76 -9.35
N LYS A 87 6.64 2.01 -9.19
CA LYS A 87 7.72 2.58 -10.00
C LYS A 87 9.04 1.82 -9.79
N TYR A 88 9.36 1.47 -8.53
CA TYR A 88 10.53 0.65 -8.19
C TYR A 88 10.45 -0.73 -8.85
N TYR A 89 9.31 -1.40 -8.79
CA TYR A 89 9.09 -2.72 -9.39
C TYR A 89 9.24 -2.71 -10.91
N LEU A 90 8.67 -1.70 -11.58
CA LEU A 90 8.72 -1.57 -13.04
C LEU A 90 10.14 -1.36 -13.60
N LYS A 91 11.10 -0.96 -12.79
CA LYS A 91 12.50 -0.85 -13.19
C LYS A 91 13.05 -2.21 -13.65
N ASP A 92 12.75 -3.27 -12.93
CA ASP A 92 13.24 -4.62 -13.20
C ASP A 92 12.20 -5.49 -13.95
N HIS A 93 10.93 -5.02 -14.01
CA HIS A 93 9.78 -5.68 -14.64
C HIS A 93 9.05 -4.76 -15.62
N PRO A 94 9.72 -4.19 -16.64
CA PRO A 94 9.10 -3.17 -17.51
C PRO A 94 7.89 -3.71 -18.29
N GLY A 95 7.89 -5.00 -18.66
CA GLY A 95 6.78 -5.64 -19.36
C GLY A 95 5.48 -5.74 -18.55
N PHE A 96 5.55 -5.58 -17.22
CA PHE A 96 4.37 -5.57 -16.38
C PHE A 96 3.51 -4.32 -16.61
N ALA A 97 4.10 -3.20 -17.05
CA ALA A 97 3.37 -1.97 -17.35
C ALA A 97 2.21 -2.19 -18.34
N ASP A 98 2.37 -3.10 -19.30
CA ASP A 98 1.36 -3.43 -20.31
C ASP A 98 0.32 -4.44 -19.82
N GLN A 99 0.49 -5.02 -18.64
CA GLN A 99 -0.38 -6.09 -18.13
C GLN A 99 -1.41 -5.61 -17.12
N PHE A 100 -1.16 -4.53 -16.41
CA PHE A 100 -2.09 -4.03 -15.41
C PHE A 100 -2.97 -2.88 -15.90
N ILE A 101 -4.08 -2.70 -15.22
CA ILE A 101 -4.90 -1.50 -15.26
C ILE A 101 -4.91 -0.89 -13.86
N ASN A 102 -4.80 0.43 -13.79
CA ASN A 102 -4.98 1.19 -12.55
C ASN A 102 -6.47 1.41 -12.33
N LEU A 103 -7.03 0.77 -11.31
CA LEU A 103 -8.44 0.89 -10.95
C LEU A 103 -8.74 2.16 -10.15
N GLY A 104 -7.72 2.84 -9.64
CA GLY A 104 -7.84 4.10 -8.91
C GLY A 104 -6.98 4.19 -7.66
N GLU A 105 -7.04 5.35 -7.05
CA GLU A 105 -6.32 5.65 -5.81
C GLU A 105 -7.11 5.14 -4.60
N ILE A 106 -6.40 4.57 -3.64
CA ILE A 106 -6.97 4.02 -2.41
C ILE A 106 -6.58 4.81 -1.16
N GLY A 107 -5.93 5.95 -1.36
CA GLY A 107 -5.56 6.89 -0.32
C GLY A 107 -4.13 7.38 -0.48
N LYS A 108 -3.79 8.31 0.39
CA LYS A 108 -2.47 8.92 0.49
C LYS A 108 -1.71 8.29 1.66
N GLU A 109 -0.43 7.99 1.47
CA GLU A 109 0.49 7.51 2.49
C GLU A 109 1.71 8.41 2.53
N CYS A 110 2.05 8.94 3.70
CA CYS A 110 3.13 9.89 3.86
C CYS A 110 4.29 9.28 4.63
N VAL A 111 5.49 9.72 4.33
CA VAL A 111 6.73 9.29 4.96
C VAL A 111 6.94 10.10 6.24
N PHE A 112 7.08 9.42 7.37
CA PHE A 112 7.43 10.04 8.64
C PHE A 112 8.74 9.44 9.13
N ILE A 113 9.78 10.27 9.20
CA ILE A 113 11.06 9.90 9.76
C ILE A 113 11.10 10.38 11.20
N VAL A 114 11.35 9.48 12.13
CA VAL A 114 11.37 9.71 13.57
C VAL A 114 12.80 9.54 14.09
N THR A 115 13.24 10.46 14.90
CA THR A 115 14.54 10.40 15.60
C THR A 115 14.36 10.72 17.08
N GLY A 116 15.40 10.45 17.88
CA GLY A 116 15.45 10.94 19.25
C GLY A 116 15.47 12.47 19.31
N LYS A 117 14.89 13.05 20.35
CA LYS A 117 14.80 14.52 20.52
C LYS A 117 16.16 15.20 20.49
N ASP A 118 17.19 14.56 21.05
CA ASP A 118 18.56 15.06 21.14
C ASP A 118 19.45 14.60 19.97
N SER A 119 18.88 13.90 18.97
CA SER A 119 19.60 13.47 17.78
C SER A 119 20.16 14.66 17.00
N ASP A 120 21.30 14.45 16.32
CA ASP A 120 21.86 15.39 15.37
C ASP A 120 21.14 15.36 14.01
N ILE A 121 20.21 14.41 13.79
CA ILE A 121 19.37 14.32 12.60
C ILE A 121 18.17 15.25 12.77
N ARG A 122 18.13 16.33 11.99
CA ARG A 122 17.10 17.38 12.05
C ARG A 122 16.39 17.60 10.72
N SER A 123 16.98 17.10 9.62
CA SER A 123 16.49 17.19 8.26
C SER A 123 16.86 15.92 7.49
N ASP A 124 16.26 15.70 6.34
CA ASP A 124 16.62 14.64 5.41
C ASP A 124 18.09 14.71 4.96
N SER A 125 18.64 15.92 4.76
CA SER A 125 20.05 16.13 4.41
C SER A 125 21.03 15.59 5.47
N ASP A 126 20.61 15.50 6.74
CA ASP A 126 21.44 14.89 7.77
C ASP A 126 21.58 13.37 7.59
N LEU A 127 20.57 12.72 7.01
CA LEU A 127 20.65 11.30 6.67
C LEU A 127 21.58 11.01 5.49
N GLN A 128 21.89 12.03 4.70
CA GLN A 128 22.78 11.95 3.53
C GLN A 128 24.24 12.18 3.86
N GLN A 129 24.58 12.53 5.11
CA GLN A 129 25.95 12.84 5.51
C GLN A 129 26.85 11.62 5.54
N LYS A 130 28.00 11.70 4.84
CA LYS A 130 29.03 10.65 4.83
C LYS A 130 29.72 10.49 6.20
N GLY A 131 30.14 9.25 6.50
CA GLY A 131 30.98 8.95 7.66
C GLY A 131 30.25 8.95 9.01
N LYS A 132 28.94 9.08 9.03
CA LYS A 132 28.15 9.06 10.27
C LYS A 132 27.72 7.66 10.72
N ASN A 133 27.83 6.64 9.85
CA ASN A 133 27.45 5.24 10.12
C ASN A 133 26.05 5.10 10.73
N ARG A 134 25.10 5.85 10.19
CA ARG A 134 23.72 5.87 10.69
C ARG A 134 22.93 4.65 10.21
N LEU A 135 22.01 4.19 11.07
CA LEU A 135 21.02 3.18 10.73
C LEU A 135 19.61 3.78 10.85
N ILE A 136 18.77 3.51 9.84
CA ILE A 136 17.35 3.80 9.83
C ILE A 136 16.53 2.51 9.83
N ALA A 137 15.63 2.35 10.78
CA ALA A 137 14.70 1.21 10.80
C ALA A 137 13.64 1.36 9.74
N VAL A 138 13.51 0.33 8.87
CA VAL A 138 12.59 0.30 7.72
C VAL A 138 11.66 -0.92 7.73
N GLN A 139 11.39 -1.48 8.92
CA GLN A 139 10.55 -2.66 9.13
C GLN A 139 11.11 -3.93 8.43
N SER A 140 10.24 -4.79 7.91
CA SER A 140 10.66 -6.02 7.23
C SER A 140 11.08 -5.77 5.78
N PRO A 141 11.98 -6.58 5.22
CA PRO A 141 12.26 -6.58 3.79
C PRO A 141 10.97 -6.72 2.97
N LYS A 142 10.87 -6.03 1.83
CA LYS A 142 9.69 -6.01 0.95
C LYS A 142 8.43 -5.35 1.54
N SER A 143 8.49 -4.81 2.76
CA SER A 143 7.43 -3.94 3.28
C SER A 143 7.36 -2.65 2.47
N GLY A 144 6.20 -1.97 2.50
CA GLY A 144 6.07 -0.66 1.86
C GLY A 144 7.12 0.34 2.37
N VAL A 145 7.42 0.34 3.67
CA VAL A 145 8.44 1.21 4.28
C VAL A 145 9.84 0.93 3.72
N ALA A 146 10.25 -0.34 3.67
CA ALA A 146 11.57 -0.72 3.13
C ALA A 146 11.72 -0.30 1.66
N VAL A 147 10.69 -0.55 0.86
CA VAL A 147 10.70 -0.19 -0.57
C VAL A 147 10.71 1.32 -0.78
N THR A 148 9.95 2.08 0.00
CA THR A 148 10.02 3.54 -0.05
C THR A 148 11.44 4.03 0.25
N TRP A 149 12.13 3.48 1.26
CA TRP A 149 13.52 3.83 1.55
C TRP A 149 14.47 3.46 0.40
N GLU A 150 14.34 2.25 -0.14
CA GLU A 150 15.14 1.80 -1.29
C GLU A 150 14.92 2.71 -2.51
N TYR A 151 13.67 3.12 -2.75
CA TYR A 151 13.34 4.01 -3.86
C TYR A 151 13.88 5.44 -3.62
N MET A 152 13.78 5.97 -2.40
CA MET A 152 14.44 7.23 -2.04
C MET A 152 15.95 7.18 -2.30
N THR A 153 16.62 6.08 -1.92
CA THR A 153 18.07 5.90 -2.18
C THR A 153 18.42 5.68 -3.65
N LEU A 154 17.45 5.29 -4.47
CA LEU A 154 17.62 5.21 -5.92
C LEU A 154 17.56 6.60 -6.57
N LEU A 155 16.63 7.44 -6.13
CA LEU A 155 16.45 8.81 -6.64
C LEU A 155 17.58 9.73 -6.17
N GLU A 156 17.89 9.72 -4.88
CA GLU A 156 18.99 10.47 -4.27
C GLU A 156 19.98 9.51 -3.60
N PRO A 157 21.10 9.16 -4.32
CA PRO A 157 22.07 8.18 -3.85
C PRO A 157 22.78 8.55 -2.53
N ALA A 158 22.75 9.83 -2.10
CA ALA A 158 23.35 10.23 -0.85
C ALA A 158 22.65 9.63 0.38
N PHE A 159 21.36 9.25 0.27
CA PHE A 159 20.67 8.50 1.33
C PHE A 159 21.32 7.14 1.66
N LYS A 160 22.14 6.57 0.74
CA LYS A 160 22.92 5.35 1.02
C LYS A 160 23.96 5.52 2.13
N ASN A 161 24.26 6.76 2.53
CA ASN A 161 25.14 7.02 3.67
C ASN A 161 24.48 6.69 5.03
N THR A 162 23.15 6.48 5.04
CA THR A 162 22.39 5.91 6.17
C THR A 162 21.90 4.51 5.74
N ALA A 163 22.37 3.46 6.43
CA ALA A 163 22.02 2.10 6.04
C ALA A 163 20.65 1.68 6.61
N PRO A 164 19.85 0.92 5.85
CA PRO A 164 18.60 0.38 6.37
C PRO A 164 18.84 -0.73 7.40
N ALA A 165 18.04 -0.73 8.46
CA ALA A 165 17.95 -1.80 9.44
C ALA A 165 16.55 -2.40 9.41
N PHE A 166 16.46 -3.73 9.25
CA PHE A 166 15.19 -4.45 9.20
C PHE A 166 14.71 -4.77 10.62
N VAL A 167 14.27 -3.73 11.31
CA VAL A 167 13.77 -3.77 12.68
C VAL A 167 12.34 -3.28 12.70
N ASP A 168 11.48 -3.92 13.50
CA ASP A 168 10.10 -3.47 13.70
C ASP A 168 10.06 -2.03 14.24
N GLY A 169 9.07 -1.26 13.77
CA GLY A 169 9.01 0.17 14.09
C GLY A 169 8.89 0.46 15.58
N ALA A 170 8.09 -0.32 16.31
CA ALA A 170 7.94 -0.14 17.76
C ALA A 170 9.22 -0.49 18.51
N GLU A 171 9.91 -1.56 18.12
CA GLU A 171 11.21 -1.94 18.67
C GLU A 171 12.26 -0.86 18.39
N ALA A 172 12.31 -0.35 17.16
CA ALA A 172 13.23 0.73 16.80
C ALA A 172 13.02 1.99 17.65
N LEU A 173 11.78 2.38 17.91
CA LEU A 173 11.45 3.53 18.77
C LEU A 173 11.91 3.30 20.21
N LEU A 174 11.78 2.08 20.73
CA LEU A 174 12.31 1.74 22.07
C LEU A 174 13.83 1.87 22.12
N GLN A 175 14.56 1.41 21.09
CA GLN A 175 16.00 1.55 20.99
C GLN A 175 16.42 3.02 20.90
N ILE A 176 15.74 3.83 20.08
CA ILE A 176 16.00 5.27 19.95
C ILE A 176 15.80 5.97 21.30
N LYS A 177 14.72 5.66 22.02
CA LYS A 177 14.40 6.26 23.32
C LYS A 177 15.41 5.86 24.40
N SER A 178 15.74 4.58 24.51
CA SER A 178 16.61 4.05 25.56
C SER A 178 18.09 4.35 25.33
N GLY A 179 18.54 4.33 24.07
CA GLY A 179 19.93 4.50 23.68
C GLY A 179 20.37 5.95 23.56
N GLY A 180 19.45 6.90 23.45
CA GLY A 180 19.78 8.30 23.19
C GLY A 180 20.76 8.42 22.01
N LYS A 181 21.90 9.13 22.23
CA LYS A 181 22.95 9.29 21.20
C LYS A 181 23.76 8.01 20.94
N ALA A 182 23.72 7.04 21.85
CA ALA A 182 24.47 5.78 21.76
C ALA A 182 23.62 4.66 21.09
N SER A 183 22.38 4.92 20.72
CA SER A 183 21.56 3.94 20.01
C SER A 183 22.20 3.53 18.70
N GLN A 184 22.15 2.24 18.36
CA GLN A 184 22.55 1.78 17.04
C GLN A 184 21.56 2.24 15.97
N ILE A 185 20.26 2.26 16.28
CA ILE A 185 19.21 2.80 15.41
C ILE A 185 19.02 4.28 15.72
N GLN A 186 19.39 5.16 14.79
CA GLN A 186 19.29 6.62 14.97
C GLN A 186 17.99 7.19 14.42
N ALA A 187 17.35 6.50 13.47
CA ALA A 187 16.09 6.91 12.87
C ALA A 187 15.16 5.71 12.67
N ALA A 188 13.86 5.95 12.67
CA ALA A 188 12.85 5.00 12.25
C ALA A 188 11.95 5.65 11.20
N MET A 189 11.59 4.90 10.17
CA MET A 189 10.70 5.36 9.12
C MET A 189 9.33 4.70 9.26
N VAL A 190 8.28 5.50 9.16
CA VAL A 190 6.88 5.07 9.14
C VAL A 190 6.25 5.60 7.87
N VAL A 191 5.55 4.76 7.14
CA VAL A 191 4.76 5.15 5.97
C VAL A 191 3.30 4.80 6.24
N GLN A 192 2.46 5.82 6.31
CA GLN A 192 1.05 5.66 6.67
C GLN A 192 0.19 6.82 6.20
N LYS A 193 -1.13 6.65 6.25
CA LYS A 193 -2.07 7.76 6.04
C LYS A 193 -1.82 8.88 7.06
N PRO A 194 -1.96 10.17 6.66
CA PRO A 194 -2.01 11.27 7.62
C PRO A 194 -3.00 10.97 8.75
N MET A 195 -2.64 11.36 9.98
CA MET A 195 -3.46 11.16 11.17
C MET A 195 -3.83 9.70 11.52
N ALA A 196 -3.27 8.70 10.81
CA ALA A 196 -3.47 7.32 11.20
C ALA A 196 -2.83 7.04 12.57
N LYS A 197 -3.55 6.28 13.39
CA LYS A 197 -3.11 5.93 14.75
C LYS A 197 -2.40 4.58 14.74
N SER A 198 -1.27 4.47 14.01
CA SER A 198 -0.40 3.29 14.15
C SER A 198 0.22 3.27 15.54
N THR A 199 0.63 2.09 16.00
CA THR A 199 1.34 1.94 17.28
C THR A 199 2.57 2.84 17.34
N GLU A 200 3.34 2.89 16.27
CA GLU A 200 4.57 3.69 16.17
C GLU A 200 4.26 5.18 16.31
N MET A 201 3.31 5.69 15.54
CA MET A 201 2.98 7.11 15.57
C MET A 201 2.35 7.51 16.92
N GLN A 202 1.55 6.63 17.53
CA GLN A 202 0.99 6.87 18.86
C GLN A 202 2.12 7.00 19.90
N VAL A 203 3.11 6.11 19.87
CA VAL A 203 4.30 6.20 20.75
C VAL A 203 5.02 7.53 20.58
N VAL A 204 5.22 7.97 19.33
CA VAL A 204 5.89 9.26 19.04
C VAL A 204 5.10 10.45 19.59
N LEU A 205 3.80 10.49 19.33
CA LEU A 205 2.92 11.60 19.72
C LEU A 205 2.70 11.68 21.24
N ASP A 206 2.68 10.54 21.93
CA ASP A 206 2.55 10.47 23.38
C ASP A 206 3.86 10.82 24.12
N ASN A 207 5.00 10.79 23.41
CA ASN A 207 6.32 11.07 24.00
C ASN A 207 7.07 12.20 23.25
N PRO A 208 6.52 13.43 23.15
CA PRO A 208 7.11 14.53 22.37
C PRO A 208 8.42 15.07 22.95
N LYS A 209 8.74 14.68 24.19
CA LYS A 209 10.03 15.01 24.83
C LYS A 209 11.15 14.08 24.38
N ASP A 210 10.81 12.85 23.94
CA ASP A 210 11.77 11.82 23.58
C ASP A 210 12.00 11.76 22.07
N PHE A 211 11.03 12.16 21.26
CA PHE A 211 11.05 12.02 19.82
C PHE A 211 10.89 13.34 19.06
N ARG A 212 11.35 13.32 17.81
CA ARG A 212 11.18 14.36 16.81
C ARG A 212 10.81 13.75 15.49
N LEU A 213 9.87 14.39 14.75
CA LEU A 213 9.65 14.17 13.33
C LEU A 213 10.68 14.98 12.54
N VAL A 214 11.28 14.34 11.55
CA VAL A 214 12.29 14.94 10.66
C VAL A 214 11.61 15.33 9.35
N PRO A 215 11.70 16.60 8.91
CA PRO A 215 11.17 17.00 7.63
C PRO A 215 11.92 16.33 6.48
N VAL A 216 11.18 16.00 5.41
CA VAL A 216 11.67 15.46 4.15
C VAL A 216 11.31 16.45 3.04
N LYS A 217 12.31 17.13 2.50
CA LYS A 217 12.13 18.23 1.53
C LYS A 217 13.01 18.11 0.30
N ASP A 218 13.79 17.05 0.20
CA ASP A 218 14.73 16.86 -0.89
C ASP A 218 14.00 16.75 -2.22
N TRP A 219 14.21 17.76 -3.09
CA TRP A 219 13.53 17.85 -4.38
C TRP A 219 14.01 16.80 -5.40
N ASP A 220 15.15 16.15 -5.18
CA ASP A 220 15.64 15.06 -6.01
C ASP A 220 14.76 13.82 -5.90
N LEU A 221 13.87 13.77 -4.90
CA LEU A 221 12.83 12.76 -4.77
C LEU A 221 11.62 12.97 -5.73
N ASN A 222 11.61 14.05 -6.52
CA ASN A 222 10.54 14.32 -7.47
C ASN A 222 10.65 13.43 -8.72
N ASP A 223 9.82 12.42 -8.82
CA ASP A 223 9.77 11.51 -9.98
C ASP A 223 8.32 11.25 -10.43
N LYS A 224 8.15 10.65 -11.60
CA LYS A 224 6.85 10.42 -12.24
C LYS A 224 6.65 8.95 -12.62
N LEU A 225 5.42 8.51 -12.50
CA LEU A 225 4.94 7.25 -13.07
C LEU A 225 4.90 7.31 -14.61
N PRO A 226 4.77 6.17 -15.31
CA PRO A 226 4.66 6.13 -16.77
C PRO A 226 3.51 6.98 -17.34
N ASP A 227 2.43 7.16 -16.58
CA ASP A 227 1.28 8.00 -16.96
C ASP A 227 1.52 9.51 -16.75
N GLY A 228 2.72 9.90 -16.30
CA GLY A 228 3.11 11.29 -16.03
C GLY A 228 2.70 11.82 -14.66
N SER A 229 1.93 11.05 -13.88
CA SER A 229 1.54 11.46 -12.53
C SER A 229 2.73 11.37 -11.55
N ALA A 230 2.77 12.27 -10.56
CA ALA A 230 3.84 12.30 -9.58
C ALA A 230 3.87 11.03 -8.73
N VAL A 231 5.08 10.50 -8.45
CA VAL A 231 5.28 9.41 -7.49
C VAL A 231 5.11 9.94 -6.07
N TYR A 232 5.73 11.08 -5.79
CA TYR A 232 5.61 11.79 -4.51
C TYR A 232 5.03 13.19 -4.70
N THR A 233 4.25 13.63 -3.71
CA THR A 233 3.86 15.02 -3.51
C THR A 233 4.54 15.55 -2.26
N PHE A 234 5.02 16.82 -2.29
CA PHE A 234 5.65 17.49 -1.15
C PHE A 234 4.59 18.28 -0.40
N GLU A 235 4.36 17.97 0.86
CA GLU A 235 3.24 18.52 1.62
C GLU A 235 3.65 18.82 3.08
N ASN A 236 2.98 19.83 3.66
CA ASN A 236 2.97 20.02 5.11
C ASN A 236 1.82 19.19 5.68
N VAL A 237 2.13 18.12 6.39
CA VAL A 237 1.17 17.10 6.84
C VAL A 237 0.92 17.22 8.32
N THR A 238 -0.35 17.41 8.70
CA THR A 238 -0.80 17.32 10.09
C THR A 238 -0.80 15.85 10.53
N VAL A 239 -0.13 15.55 11.64
CA VAL A 239 -0.04 14.19 12.21
C VAL A 239 -0.86 14.03 13.49
N ALA A 240 -1.21 15.13 14.14
CA ALA A 240 -2.11 15.15 15.30
C ALA A 240 -2.89 16.46 15.35
N GLU A 241 -4.15 16.37 15.80
CA GLU A 241 -5.00 17.54 16.03
C GLU A 241 -4.48 18.41 17.17
N LYS A 242 -4.88 19.67 17.14
CA LYS A 242 -4.55 20.68 18.15
C LYS A 242 -4.82 20.19 19.58
N LYS A 243 -3.75 20.02 20.34
CA LYS A 243 -3.82 20.18 21.78
C LYS A 243 -3.34 21.61 22.09
N TRP A 244 -4.24 22.48 22.56
CA TRP A 244 -3.89 23.86 23.00
C TRP A 244 -3.33 24.80 21.92
N GLY A 245 -3.88 24.77 20.69
CA GLY A 245 -3.64 25.84 19.72
C GLY A 245 -2.72 25.55 18.56
N PHE A 246 -1.92 24.48 18.57
CA PHE A 246 -1.00 24.15 17.47
C PHE A 246 -1.14 22.70 17.03
N ASP A 247 -1.39 22.49 15.74
CA ASP A 247 -1.32 21.16 15.15
C ASP A 247 0.14 20.68 15.13
N THR A 248 0.36 19.39 15.39
CA THR A 248 1.65 18.80 15.10
C THR A 248 1.68 18.48 13.62
N ALA A 249 2.52 19.19 12.87
CA ALA A 249 2.69 19.02 11.44
C ALA A 249 4.16 18.88 11.07
N VAL A 250 4.44 18.25 9.94
CA VAL A 250 5.79 18.09 9.38
C VAL A 250 5.74 18.21 7.87
N ASP A 251 6.73 18.89 7.28
CA ASP A 251 6.93 18.87 5.83
C ASP A 251 7.48 17.50 5.42
N THR A 252 6.84 16.85 4.48
CA THR A 252 7.22 15.52 4.06
C THR A 252 6.77 15.20 2.64
N ILE A 253 7.17 14.03 2.16
CA ILE A 253 6.69 13.46 0.90
C ILE A 253 5.56 12.47 1.18
N CYS A 254 4.57 12.46 0.28
CA CYS A 254 3.47 11.51 0.31
C CYS A 254 3.37 10.77 -1.02
N THR A 255 3.16 9.48 -0.98
CA THR A 255 2.86 8.63 -2.13
C THR A 255 1.38 8.25 -2.15
N ARG A 256 0.91 7.78 -3.30
CA ARG A 256 -0.48 7.32 -3.45
C ARG A 256 -0.54 5.81 -3.27
N GLY A 257 -1.51 5.33 -2.51
CA GLY A 257 -1.94 3.94 -2.58
C GLY A 257 -2.75 3.72 -3.86
N LEU A 258 -2.46 2.65 -4.57
CA LEU A 258 -3.08 2.28 -5.84
C LEU A 258 -3.74 0.90 -5.74
N MET A 259 -4.85 0.75 -6.43
CA MET A 259 -5.47 -0.55 -6.69
C MET A 259 -5.22 -0.92 -8.14
N LEU A 260 -4.47 -1.99 -8.36
CA LEU A 260 -4.12 -2.49 -9.69
C LEU A 260 -4.81 -3.81 -9.97
N ALA A 261 -5.18 -4.05 -11.22
CA ALA A 261 -5.69 -5.34 -11.67
C ALA A 261 -4.88 -5.84 -12.89
N ASN A 262 -4.51 -7.11 -12.91
CA ASN A 262 -3.89 -7.72 -14.08
C ASN A 262 -5.00 -8.09 -15.09
N LYS A 263 -5.00 -7.40 -16.23
CA LYS A 263 -6.04 -7.57 -17.26
C LYS A 263 -6.06 -8.95 -17.88
N ASN A 264 -4.94 -9.69 -17.83
CA ASN A 264 -4.83 -11.02 -18.41
C ASN A 264 -5.38 -12.12 -17.48
N LYS A 265 -5.59 -11.81 -16.20
CA LYS A 265 -6.12 -12.71 -15.17
C LYS A 265 -7.61 -12.50 -14.87
N LEU A 266 -8.25 -11.58 -15.57
CA LEU A 266 -9.65 -11.21 -15.39
C LEU A 266 -10.43 -11.37 -16.69
N THR A 267 -11.67 -11.84 -16.58
CA THR A 267 -12.61 -11.80 -17.70
C THR A 267 -12.98 -10.34 -18.05
N ALA A 268 -13.55 -10.11 -19.24
CA ALA A 268 -14.01 -8.78 -19.63
C ALA A 268 -15.08 -8.24 -18.67
N ASP A 269 -15.99 -9.12 -18.22
CA ASP A 269 -17.05 -8.77 -17.28
C ASP A 269 -16.49 -8.40 -15.90
N GLN A 270 -15.51 -9.17 -15.40
CA GLN A 270 -14.85 -8.86 -14.13
C GLN A 270 -14.13 -7.50 -14.17
N ARG A 271 -13.42 -7.19 -15.27
CA ARG A 271 -12.79 -5.86 -15.46
C ARG A 271 -13.83 -4.75 -15.44
N THR A 272 -14.94 -4.94 -16.14
CA THR A 272 -16.04 -3.96 -16.19
C THR A 272 -16.67 -3.77 -14.81
N ARG A 273 -16.93 -4.84 -14.05
CA ARG A 273 -17.46 -4.77 -12.68
C ARG A 273 -16.52 -4.05 -11.73
N LEU A 274 -15.23 -4.40 -11.75
CA LEU A 274 -14.21 -3.72 -10.91
C LEU A 274 -14.13 -2.22 -11.21
N SER A 275 -14.06 -1.84 -12.49
CA SER A 275 -14.04 -0.44 -12.91
C SER A 275 -15.31 0.30 -12.46
N LYS A 276 -16.48 -0.33 -12.59
CA LYS A 276 -17.75 0.23 -12.16
C LYS A 276 -17.81 0.41 -10.63
N VAL A 277 -17.32 -0.58 -9.86
CA VAL A 277 -17.23 -0.48 -8.39
C VAL A 277 -16.35 0.69 -7.98
N MET A 278 -15.17 0.82 -8.57
CA MET A 278 -14.26 1.91 -8.24
C MET A 278 -14.75 3.28 -8.71
N LEU A 279 -15.55 3.34 -9.78
CA LEU A 279 -16.16 4.60 -10.22
C LEU A 279 -17.36 5.03 -9.35
N LEU A 280 -18.23 4.11 -8.96
CA LEU A 280 -19.53 4.42 -8.34
C LEU A 280 -19.58 4.16 -6.82
N ALA A 281 -18.70 3.33 -6.30
CA ALA A 281 -18.67 2.91 -4.89
C ALA A 281 -17.28 3.07 -4.24
N ALA A 282 -16.41 3.90 -4.82
CA ALA A 282 -15.05 4.10 -4.30
C ALA A 282 -15.03 4.45 -2.80
N SER A 283 -15.92 5.34 -2.34
CA SER A 283 -16.01 5.72 -0.93
C SER A 283 -16.36 4.55 0.00
N ARG A 284 -17.12 3.57 -0.47
CA ARG A 284 -17.45 2.36 0.30
C ARG A 284 -16.26 1.41 0.40
N VAL A 285 -15.39 1.38 -0.63
CA VAL A 285 -14.19 0.55 -0.69
C VAL A 285 -13.04 1.21 0.07
N VAL A 286 -12.73 2.44 -0.27
CA VAL A 286 -11.56 3.16 0.28
C VAL A 286 -11.85 3.75 1.67
N GLY A 287 -13.09 4.09 1.95
CA GLY A 287 -13.53 4.89 3.09
C GLY A 287 -13.58 6.38 2.73
N GLU A 288 -14.23 7.15 3.57
CA GLU A 288 -14.27 8.60 3.38
C GLU A 288 -12.88 9.20 3.66
N PRO A 289 -12.43 10.18 2.85
CA PRO A 289 -11.22 10.92 3.17
C PRO A 289 -11.37 11.60 4.54
N GLY A 290 -10.49 11.29 5.48
CA GLY A 290 -10.41 12.00 6.76
C GLY A 290 -11.27 11.46 7.91
N LYS A 291 -11.90 10.29 7.78
CA LYS A 291 -12.49 9.57 8.93
C LYS A 291 -11.75 8.29 9.28
#